data_46c867a73ecff79a9d3835b1ac3308ee
#
_entry.id   46c867a73ecff79a9d3835b1ac3308ee
#
_cell.length_a   1.000
_cell.length_b   1.000
_cell.length_c   1.000
_cell.angle_alpha   90.00
_cell.angle_beta   90.00
_cell.angle_gamma   90.00
#
_symmetry.space_group_name_H-M   'P 1'
#
loop_
_entity.id
_entity.type
_entity.pdbx_description
1 polymer ?
#
loop_
_entity_poly.entity_id
_entity_poly.type
_entity_poly.pdbx_seq_one_letter_code
_entity_poly.pdbx_strand_id
1 'polypeptide(L)'
;MLALALCLALLTPLCLAEEAAYTEYAASVRPDRTGAAARQEVTVKAFVDGDTTLFLVPESVAAGGVLKARYLAVNTPESTCRIEEYGKKAAAFVRERLSAASSILIESDTETWNLDSTGERYRVWVWYKPEAAAPYRNLKIELLQNGLAVAYSAGSTRYGAACTAALSQAKNQKLNLFSGQKDPDFYYGDAVELTLRELRCH
;
A
#
# COMPACT_ATOMS: atom_id res chain seq x y z
N MET A 1 -3.88 42.78 62.56
CA MET A 1 -3.36 42.92 61.19
C MET A 1 -3.38 41.55 60.56
N LEU A 2 -4.34 41.30 59.68
CA LEU A 2 -4.52 40.01 59.01
C LEU A 2 -3.89 40.12 57.61
N ALA A 3 -2.83 39.33 57.35
CA ALA A 3 -2.18 39.25 56.03
C ALA A 3 -2.95 38.28 55.14
N LEU A 4 -3.59 38.82 54.08
CA LEU A 4 -4.29 38.04 53.05
C LEU A 4 -3.25 37.56 52.01
N ALA A 5 -2.93 36.26 52.00
CA ALA A 5 -2.09 35.65 50.98
C ALA A 5 -2.92 35.37 49.74
N LEU A 6 -2.64 36.10 48.65
CA LEU A 6 -3.26 35.94 47.36
C LEU A 6 -2.53 34.80 46.59
N CYS A 7 -3.12 33.60 46.57
CA CYS A 7 -2.62 32.51 45.73
C CYS A 7 -3.00 32.75 44.26
N LEU A 8 -2.06 33.22 43.47
CA LEU A 8 -2.19 33.33 42.01
C LEU A 8 -2.00 31.94 41.36
N ALA A 9 -3.12 31.27 41.07
CA ALA A 9 -3.07 30.02 40.33
C ALA A 9 -2.72 30.31 38.84
N LEU A 10 -1.48 29.97 38.46
CA LEU A 10 -1.04 29.96 37.05
C LEU A 10 -1.79 28.86 36.32
N LEU A 11 -2.86 29.20 35.62
CA LEU A 11 -3.49 28.35 34.61
C LEU A 11 -2.54 28.26 33.41
N THR A 12 -1.70 27.22 33.38
CA THR A 12 -1.00 26.83 32.16
C THR A 12 -2.04 26.32 31.17
N PRO A 13 -2.13 26.85 29.94
CA PRO A 13 -3.01 26.25 28.91
C PRO A 13 -2.46 24.86 28.58
N LEU A 14 -3.25 23.84 28.90
CA LEU A 14 -3.02 22.48 28.44
C LEU A 14 -3.19 22.50 26.92
N CYS A 15 -2.07 22.59 26.17
CA CYS A 15 -2.07 22.43 24.73
C CYS A 15 -2.40 20.96 24.45
N LEU A 16 -3.69 20.66 24.29
CA LEU A 16 -4.15 19.40 23.73
C LEU A 16 -3.66 19.39 22.27
N ALA A 17 -2.57 18.69 22.02
CA ALA A 17 -2.20 18.33 20.66
C ALA A 17 -3.39 17.50 20.12
N GLU A 18 -4.14 18.09 19.20
CA GLU A 18 -5.20 17.40 18.48
C GLU A 18 -4.51 16.26 17.72
N GLU A 19 -4.68 15.03 18.21
CA GLU A 19 -4.17 13.85 17.53
C GLU A 19 -4.89 13.81 16.18
N ALA A 20 -4.13 13.99 15.09
CA ALA A 20 -4.70 14.02 13.74
C ALA A 20 -5.50 12.74 13.52
N ALA A 21 -6.81 12.87 13.32
CA ALA A 21 -7.73 11.76 13.20
C ALA A 21 -7.25 10.78 12.10
N TYR A 22 -7.15 9.49 12.44
CA TYR A 22 -6.78 8.46 11.49
C TYR A 22 -7.88 8.27 10.44
N THR A 23 -7.53 8.40 9.16
CA THR A 23 -8.45 8.20 8.03
C THR A 23 -8.17 6.85 7.36
N GLU A 24 -9.22 6.03 7.20
CA GLU A 24 -9.14 4.72 6.53
C GLU A 24 -9.21 4.87 5.00
N TYR A 25 -8.13 5.33 4.39
CA TYR A 25 -8.07 5.56 2.94
C TYR A 25 -8.27 4.29 2.11
N ALA A 26 -7.83 3.12 2.58
CA ALA A 26 -8.03 1.84 1.91
C ALA A 26 -9.50 1.45 1.76
N ALA A 27 -10.35 1.90 2.70
CA ALA A 27 -11.79 1.66 2.69
C ALA A 27 -12.58 2.83 2.10
N SER A 28 -11.97 3.97 1.81
CA SER A 28 -12.64 5.15 1.24
C SER A 28 -12.86 5.07 -0.27
N VAL A 29 -12.06 4.26 -0.97
CA VAL A 29 -12.16 4.05 -2.41
C VAL A 29 -12.88 2.73 -2.73
N ARG A 30 -13.32 2.59 -3.97
CA ARG A 30 -14.00 1.37 -4.47
C ARG A 30 -13.42 0.98 -5.82
N PRO A 31 -13.45 -0.34 -6.17
CA PRO A 31 -13.16 -0.77 -7.53
C PRO A 31 -14.08 -0.05 -8.51
N ASP A 32 -13.55 0.29 -9.69
CA ASP A 32 -14.37 0.90 -10.73
C ASP A 32 -15.48 -0.04 -11.20
N ARG A 33 -16.72 0.40 -11.09
CA ARG A 33 -17.90 -0.35 -11.52
C ARG A 33 -18.44 0.10 -12.86
N THR A 34 -17.87 1.14 -13.45
CA THR A 34 -18.32 1.69 -14.74
C THR A 34 -17.96 0.80 -15.94
N GLY A 35 -17.08 -0.18 -15.74
CA GLY A 35 -16.62 -1.09 -16.78
C GLY A 35 -15.43 -0.59 -17.59
N ALA A 36 -14.89 0.58 -17.25
CA ALA A 36 -13.74 1.19 -17.94
C ALA A 36 -12.38 0.56 -17.56
N ALA A 37 -12.36 -0.50 -16.74
CA ALA A 37 -11.14 -1.20 -16.35
C ALA A 37 -11.33 -2.72 -16.44
N ALA A 38 -10.28 -3.43 -16.93
CA ALA A 38 -10.25 -4.88 -16.85
C ALA A 38 -10.20 -5.34 -15.41
N ARG A 39 -11.04 -6.31 -15.03
CA ARG A 39 -11.17 -6.83 -13.67
C ARG A 39 -11.36 -8.33 -13.68
N GLN A 40 -10.79 -9.00 -12.63
CA GLN A 40 -10.92 -10.44 -12.47
C GLN A 40 -10.92 -10.79 -10.98
N GLU A 41 -11.90 -11.59 -10.53
CA GLU A 41 -11.81 -12.28 -9.24
C GLU A 41 -10.77 -13.39 -9.32
N VAL A 42 -9.95 -13.52 -8.26
CA VAL A 42 -8.79 -14.39 -8.28
C VAL A 42 -8.60 -15.11 -6.97
N THR A 43 -7.76 -16.17 -7.00
CA THR A 43 -7.20 -16.80 -5.81
C THR A 43 -5.69 -16.69 -5.81
N VAL A 44 -5.08 -16.64 -4.62
CA VAL A 44 -3.62 -16.60 -4.51
C VAL A 44 -3.04 -17.96 -4.87
N LYS A 45 -2.08 -17.98 -5.78
CA LYS A 45 -1.23 -19.15 -6.06
C LYS A 45 0.03 -19.16 -5.19
N ALA A 46 0.71 -18.01 -5.10
CA ALA A 46 1.91 -17.86 -4.28
C ALA A 46 2.18 -16.39 -3.95
N PHE A 47 2.74 -16.14 -2.79
CA PHE A 47 3.26 -14.83 -2.40
C PHE A 47 4.75 -14.77 -2.78
N VAL A 48 5.16 -13.66 -3.40
CA VAL A 48 6.58 -13.42 -3.75
C VAL A 48 7.19 -12.47 -2.73
N ASP A 49 6.67 -11.24 -2.64
CA ASP A 49 7.09 -10.20 -1.69
C ASP A 49 5.92 -9.27 -1.32
N GLY A 50 6.22 -8.08 -0.80
CA GLY A 50 5.21 -7.12 -0.35
C GLY A 50 4.42 -6.44 -1.47
N ASP A 51 4.87 -6.48 -2.72
CA ASP A 51 4.19 -5.85 -3.85
C ASP A 51 4.09 -6.74 -5.10
N THR A 52 4.41 -8.02 -4.95
CA THR A 52 4.32 -9.01 -6.02
C THR A 52 3.67 -10.31 -5.52
N THR A 53 2.61 -10.74 -6.21
CA THR A 53 1.85 -11.96 -5.90
C THR A 53 1.49 -12.69 -7.19
N LEU A 54 1.54 -14.03 -7.16
CA LEU A 54 1.03 -14.89 -8.23
C LEU A 54 -0.44 -15.22 -7.95
N PHE A 55 -1.31 -14.92 -8.92
CA PHE A 55 -2.73 -15.26 -8.85
C PHE A 55 -3.11 -16.32 -9.89
N LEU A 56 -4.08 -17.15 -9.54
CA LEU A 56 -4.77 -18.01 -10.49
C LEU A 56 -5.85 -17.17 -11.21
N VAL A 57 -5.83 -17.22 -12.53
CA VAL A 57 -6.75 -16.49 -13.42
C VAL A 57 -7.19 -17.39 -14.57
N PRO A 58 -8.31 -17.07 -15.28
CA PRO A 58 -8.62 -17.71 -16.53
C PRO A 58 -7.51 -17.51 -17.59
N GLU A 59 -7.31 -18.46 -18.49
CA GLU A 59 -6.33 -18.36 -19.59
C GLU A 59 -6.59 -17.17 -20.53
N SER A 60 -7.84 -16.70 -20.59
CA SER A 60 -8.22 -15.48 -21.32
C SER A 60 -7.63 -14.20 -20.70
N VAL A 61 -7.19 -14.25 -19.45
CA VAL A 61 -6.56 -13.11 -18.72
C VAL A 61 -5.05 -13.20 -18.82
N ALA A 62 -4.47 -14.38 -18.57
CA ALA A 62 -3.05 -14.63 -18.73
C ALA A 62 -2.79 -16.07 -19.17
N ALA A 63 -1.91 -16.25 -20.15
CA ALA A 63 -1.55 -17.56 -20.67
C ALA A 63 -1.03 -18.49 -19.55
N GLY A 64 -1.48 -19.73 -19.58
CA GLY A 64 -1.17 -20.72 -18.55
C GLY A 64 -1.90 -20.55 -17.23
N GLY A 65 -2.92 -19.67 -17.18
CA GLY A 65 -3.81 -19.52 -16.03
C GLY A 65 -3.17 -18.91 -14.79
N VAL A 66 -2.00 -18.27 -14.93
CA VAL A 66 -1.24 -17.65 -13.83
C VAL A 66 -0.85 -16.22 -14.18
N LEU A 67 -1.24 -15.28 -13.34
CA LEU A 67 -0.89 -13.87 -13.48
C LEU A 67 0.12 -13.50 -12.39
N LYS A 68 1.32 -13.07 -12.78
CA LYS A 68 2.31 -12.47 -11.87
C LYS A 68 1.96 -10.98 -11.72
N ALA A 69 1.39 -10.63 -10.60
CA ALA A 69 0.93 -9.26 -10.31
C ALA A 69 2.05 -8.43 -9.73
N ARG A 70 2.38 -7.30 -10.36
CA ARG A 70 3.14 -6.18 -9.77
C ARG A 70 2.13 -5.13 -9.32
N TYR A 71 2.20 -4.75 -8.06
CA TYR A 71 1.24 -3.81 -7.49
C TYR A 71 1.48 -2.40 -8.02
N LEU A 72 0.44 -1.79 -8.62
CA LEU A 72 0.46 -0.41 -9.12
C LEU A 72 0.65 0.61 -8.01
N ALA A 73 1.31 1.71 -8.32
CA ALA A 73 1.43 2.90 -7.48
C ALA A 73 2.20 2.72 -6.17
N VAL A 74 2.79 1.55 -5.90
CA VAL A 74 3.54 1.27 -4.67
C VAL A 74 4.86 0.58 -4.96
N ASN A 75 5.82 0.79 -4.05
CA ASN A 75 7.04 0.01 -3.94
C ASN A 75 7.23 -0.35 -2.47
N THR A 76 7.36 -1.64 -2.18
CA THR A 76 7.69 -2.14 -0.84
C THR A 76 9.18 -2.43 -0.73
N PRO A 77 9.76 -2.41 0.49
CA PRO A 77 11.11 -2.93 0.68
C PRO A 77 11.20 -4.41 0.29
N GLU A 78 12.34 -4.80 -0.24
CA GLU A 78 12.61 -6.16 -0.69
C GLU A 78 12.62 -7.15 0.48
N SER A 79 12.01 -8.32 0.26
CA SER A 79 11.94 -9.39 1.25
C SER A 79 12.59 -10.71 0.79
N THR A 80 13.06 -10.78 -0.45
CA THR A 80 13.55 -12.01 -1.09
C THR A 80 15.02 -11.95 -1.45
N CYS A 81 15.42 -11.22 -2.48
CA CYS A 81 16.83 -11.17 -2.97
C CYS A 81 17.78 -10.46 -2.00
N ARG A 82 17.39 -9.28 -1.59
CA ARG A 82 18.05 -8.45 -0.60
C ARG A 82 17.02 -8.07 0.44
N ILE A 83 17.25 -8.47 1.67
CA ILE A 83 16.30 -8.16 2.74
C ILE A 83 16.55 -6.72 3.17
N GLU A 84 15.61 -5.85 2.85
CA GLU A 84 15.56 -4.46 3.32
C GLU A 84 14.73 -4.36 4.60
N GLU A 85 14.97 -3.31 5.39
CA GLU A 85 14.18 -3.07 6.59
C GLU A 85 12.69 -2.93 6.24
N TYR A 86 11.82 -3.54 7.03
CA TYR A 86 10.38 -3.67 6.80
C TYR A 86 9.94 -4.57 5.61
N GLY A 87 10.85 -5.11 4.77
CA GLY A 87 10.46 -5.97 3.65
C GLY A 87 9.67 -7.21 4.10
N LYS A 88 10.20 -7.93 5.10
CA LYS A 88 9.47 -9.08 5.70
C LYS A 88 8.14 -8.68 6.31
N LYS A 89 8.06 -7.48 6.91
CA LYS A 89 6.82 -6.97 7.53
C LYS A 89 5.78 -6.64 6.46
N ALA A 90 6.17 -6.01 5.36
CA ALA A 90 5.29 -5.74 4.22
C ALA A 90 4.78 -7.04 3.59
N ALA A 91 5.66 -8.01 3.34
CA ALA A 91 5.29 -9.32 2.80
C ALA A 91 4.35 -10.10 3.73
N ALA A 92 4.61 -10.09 5.05
CA ALA A 92 3.73 -10.71 6.05
C ALA A 92 2.36 -10.04 6.09
N PHE A 93 2.30 -8.72 6.02
CA PHE A 93 1.06 -7.94 5.96
C PHE A 93 0.19 -8.35 4.77
N VAL A 94 0.79 -8.40 3.57
CA VAL A 94 0.07 -8.83 2.35
C VAL A 94 -0.43 -10.26 2.47
N ARG A 95 0.41 -11.17 2.96
CA ARG A 95 0.03 -12.57 3.18
C ARG A 95 -1.14 -12.69 4.14
N GLU A 96 -1.11 -11.99 5.27
CA GLU A 96 -2.19 -12.00 6.27
C GLU A 96 -3.51 -11.55 5.64
N ARG A 97 -3.52 -10.40 4.97
CA ARG A 97 -4.73 -9.82 4.37
C ARG A 97 -5.34 -10.72 3.28
N LEU A 98 -4.50 -11.20 2.36
CA LEU A 98 -5.00 -12.01 1.24
C LEU A 98 -5.33 -13.44 1.63
N SER A 99 -4.65 -14.02 2.62
CA SER A 99 -4.97 -15.37 3.11
C SER A 99 -6.29 -15.42 3.90
N ALA A 100 -6.64 -14.33 4.59
CA ALA A 100 -7.88 -14.22 5.35
C ALA A 100 -9.05 -13.68 4.52
N ALA A 101 -8.81 -13.23 3.28
CA ALA A 101 -9.82 -12.60 2.45
C ALA A 101 -10.91 -13.58 2.01
N SER A 102 -12.17 -13.15 2.13
CA SER A 102 -13.33 -13.88 1.58
C SER A 102 -13.47 -13.74 0.07
N SER A 103 -12.88 -12.70 -0.53
CA SER A 103 -12.81 -12.47 -1.98
C SER A 103 -11.64 -11.57 -2.30
N ILE A 104 -10.95 -11.85 -3.41
CA ILE A 104 -9.86 -11.04 -3.95
C ILE A 104 -10.20 -10.67 -5.37
N LEU A 105 -10.03 -9.38 -5.70
CA LEU A 105 -10.26 -8.83 -7.03
C LEU A 105 -8.99 -8.12 -7.50
N ILE A 106 -8.52 -8.42 -8.71
CA ILE A 106 -7.51 -7.61 -9.38
C ILE A 106 -8.16 -6.71 -10.43
N GLU A 107 -7.62 -5.51 -10.61
CA GLU A 107 -8.12 -4.50 -11.52
C GLU A 107 -6.95 -3.83 -12.24
N SER A 108 -7.02 -3.71 -13.57
CA SER A 108 -6.10 -2.88 -14.34
C SER A 108 -6.43 -1.39 -14.17
N ASP A 109 -5.47 -0.51 -14.44
CA ASP A 109 -5.73 0.94 -14.49
C ASP A 109 -6.41 1.37 -15.79
N THR A 110 -6.49 0.46 -16.78
CA THR A 110 -7.06 0.66 -18.11
C THR A 110 -8.02 -0.48 -18.47
N GLU A 111 -8.60 -0.40 -19.66
CA GLU A 111 -9.50 -1.44 -20.21
C GLU A 111 -8.79 -2.79 -20.48
N THR A 112 -7.46 -2.78 -20.56
CA THR A 112 -6.63 -3.95 -20.86
C THR A 112 -5.68 -4.29 -19.74
N TRP A 113 -5.20 -5.54 -19.71
CA TRP A 113 -4.15 -5.99 -18.82
C TRP A 113 -2.79 -5.52 -19.34
N ASN A 114 -2.07 -4.71 -18.56
CA ASN A 114 -0.81 -4.11 -18.96
C ASN A 114 0.37 -4.75 -18.21
N LEU A 115 1.39 -5.13 -18.95
CA LEU A 115 2.66 -5.58 -18.40
C LEU A 115 3.51 -4.38 -17.91
N ASP A 116 4.40 -4.64 -16.99
CA ASP A 116 5.44 -3.71 -16.59
C ASP A 116 6.59 -3.66 -17.63
N SER A 117 7.62 -2.88 -17.37
CA SER A 117 8.76 -2.71 -18.27
C SER A 117 9.59 -3.98 -18.48
N THR A 118 9.48 -4.98 -17.60
CA THR A 118 10.14 -6.28 -17.77
C THR A 118 9.42 -7.18 -18.75
N GLY A 119 8.13 -6.91 -19.04
CA GLY A 119 7.28 -7.74 -19.88
C GLY A 119 6.80 -9.03 -19.19
N GLU A 120 7.04 -9.19 -17.89
CA GLU A 120 6.75 -10.43 -17.16
C GLU A 120 5.63 -10.29 -16.12
N ARG A 121 5.41 -9.07 -15.62
CA ARG A 121 4.48 -8.82 -14.51
C ARG A 121 3.36 -7.89 -14.96
N TYR A 122 2.14 -8.24 -14.59
CA TYR A 122 0.96 -7.41 -14.85
C TYR A 122 0.82 -6.33 -13.79
N ARG A 123 0.67 -5.09 -14.21
CA ARG A 123 0.45 -3.93 -13.33
C ARG A 123 -1.01 -3.85 -12.95
N VAL A 124 -1.33 -4.16 -11.68
CA VAL A 124 -2.73 -4.25 -11.23
C VAL A 124 -2.97 -3.56 -9.90
N TRP A 125 -4.18 -3.12 -9.66
CA TRP A 125 -4.74 -2.83 -8.34
C TRP A 125 -5.16 -4.15 -7.71
N VAL A 126 -4.99 -4.28 -6.38
CA VAL A 126 -5.42 -5.46 -5.62
C VAL A 126 -6.42 -5.02 -4.57
N TRP A 127 -7.56 -5.64 -4.61
CA TRP A 127 -8.68 -5.43 -3.71
C TRP A 127 -9.00 -6.71 -2.96
N TYR A 128 -9.40 -6.60 -1.72
CA TYR A 128 -9.83 -7.76 -0.94
C TYR A 128 -11.03 -7.41 -0.06
N LYS A 129 -11.83 -8.41 0.26
CA LYS A 129 -12.87 -8.33 1.28
C LYS A 129 -12.41 -9.10 2.51
N PRO A 130 -12.33 -8.47 3.70
CA PRO A 130 -12.04 -9.21 4.93
C PRO A 130 -13.14 -10.22 5.27
N GLU A 131 -14.40 -9.88 4.95
CA GLU A 131 -15.59 -10.73 5.15
C GLU A 131 -16.51 -10.62 3.95
N ALA A 132 -17.37 -11.60 3.73
CA ALA A 132 -18.25 -11.67 2.55
C ALA A 132 -19.16 -10.43 2.42
N ALA A 133 -19.70 -9.94 3.52
CA ALA A 133 -20.57 -8.76 3.56
C ALA A 133 -19.81 -7.43 3.56
N ALA A 134 -18.50 -7.44 3.80
CA ALA A 134 -17.70 -6.23 3.86
C ALA A 134 -17.46 -5.63 2.46
N PRO A 135 -17.29 -4.30 2.37
CA PRO A 135 -16.84 -3.67 1.14
C PRO A 135 -15.40 -4.06 0.82
N TYR A 136 -15.03 -3.98 -0.45
CA TYR A 136 -13.65 -4.12 -0.87
C TYR A 136 -12.78 -3.03 -0.26
N ARG A 137 -11.57 -3.42 0.16
CA ARG A 137 -10.48 -2.54 0.61
C ARG A 137 -9.34 -2.59 -0.42
N ASN A 138 -8.68 -1.46 -0.63
CA ASN A 138 -7.53 -1.41 -1.52
C ASN A 138 -6.26 -1.77 -0.74
N LEU A 139 -5.69 -2.95 -1.01
CA LEU A 139 -4.52 -3.47 -0.31
C LEU A 139 -3.30 -2.54 -0.38
N LYS A 140 -3.12 -1.85 -1.52
CA LYS A 140 -1.95 -0.98 -1.73
C LYS A 140 -2.06 0.33 -0.96
N ILE A 141 -3.25 0.92 -0.95
CA ILE A 141 -3.52 2.09 -0.11
C ILE A 141 -3.34 1.72 1.36
N GLU A 142 -3.71 0.50 1.74
CA GLU A 142 -3.51 0.00 3.11
C GLU A 142 -2.02 -0.18 3.44
N LEU A 143 -1.19 -0.65 2.51
CA LEU A 143 0.27 -0.68 2.67
C LEU A 143 0.84 0.73 2.87
N LEU A 144 0.42 1.71 2.06
CA LEU A 144 0.85 3.10 2.16
C LEU A 144 0.44 3.74 3.49
N GLN A 145 -0.82 3.59 3.90
CA GLN A 145 -1.31 4.19 5.15
C GLN A 145 -0.70 3.58 6.41
N ASN A 146 -0.17 2.35 6.32
CA ASN A 146 0.60 1.70 7.37
C ASN A 146 2.12 1.98 7.28
N GLY A 147 2.58 2.78 6.32
CA GLY A 147 4.00 3.07 6.13
C GLY A 147 4.84 1.84 5.77
N LEU A 148 4.26 0.83 5.12
CA LEU A 148 4.92 -0.39 4.67
C LEU A 148 5.32 -0.35 3.19
N ALA A 149 4.99 0.75 2.51
CA ALA A 149 5.35 1.02 1.12
C ALA A 149 5.57 2.51 0.91
N VAL A 150 6.26 2.86 -0.18
CA VAL A 150 6.30 4.21 -0.72
C VAL A 150 5.42 4.31 -1.96
N ALA A 151 4.91 5.50 -2.27
CA ALA A 151 4.19 5.73 -3.50
C ALA A 151 5.18 5.79 -4.68
N TYR A 152 4.86 5.04 -5.74
CA TYR A 152 5.64 4.99 -6.96
C TYR A 152 4.74 5.24 -8.17
N SER A 153 5.03 6.31 -8.93
CA SER A 153 4.21 6.71 -10.09
C SER A 153 2.70 6.81 -9.80
N ALA A 154 2.34 7.17 -8.56
CA ALA A 154 0.94 7.16 -8.12
C ALA A 154 0.12 8.29 -8.78
N GLY A 155 0.72 9.45 -9.03
CA GLY A 155 0.00 10.68 -9.45
C GLY A 155 -0.78 10.55 -10.77
N SER A 156 -0.38 9.65 -11.67
CA SER A 156 -1.03 9.42 -12.96
C SER A 156 -2.03 8.25 -12.94
N THR A 157 -2.26 7.64 -11.79
CA THR A 157 -3.12 6.47 -11.66
C THR A 157 -4.51 6.82 -11.12
N ARG A 158 -5.49 5.97 -11.38
CA ARG A 158 -6.91 6.13 -10.99
C ARG A 158 -7.10 6.47 -9.51
N TYR A 159 -6.37 5.83 -8.62
CA TYR A 159 -6.48 6.03 -7.17
C TYR A 159 -5.29 6.80 -6.57
N GLY A 160 -4.56 7.54 -7.41
CA GLY A 160 -3.32 8.23 -7.02
C GLY A 160 -3.51 9.25 -5.90
N ALA A 161 -4.63 9.99 -5.89
CA ALA A 161 -4.94 10.94 -4.82
C ALA A 161 -5.07 10.26 -3.45
N ALA A 162 -5.75 9.11 -3.39
CA ALA A 162 -5.89 8.34 -2.15
C ALA A 162 -4.54 7.73 -1.71
N CYS A 163 -3.71 7.28 -2.66
CA CYS A 163 -2.34 6.81 -2.37
C CYS A 163 -1.49 7.93 -1.74
N THR A 164 -1.53 9.13 -2.30
CA THR A 164 -0.79 10.28 -1.79
C THR A 164 -1.25 10.70 -0.39
N ALA A 165 -2.56 10.73 -0.16
CA ALA A 165 -3.13 11.05 1.15
C ALA A 165 -2.77 10.01 2.21
N ALA A 166 -2.88 8.72 1.88
CA ALA A 166 -2.49 7.60 2.74
C ALA A 166 -1.00 7.66 3.13
N LEU A 167 -0.12 7.90 2.14
CA LEU A 167 1.30 8.07 2.38
C LEU A 167 1.62 9.27 3.29
N SER A 168 0.94 10.40 3.06
CA SER A 168 1.11 11.61 3.87
C SER A 168 0.71 11.35 5.32
N GLN A 169 -0.39 10.64 5.55
CA GLN A 169 -0.81 10.22 6.90
C GLN A 169 0.26 9.35 7.58
N ALA A 170 0.80 8.34 6.89
CA ALA A 170 1.83 7.47 7.44
C ALA A 170 3.11 8.22 7.81
N LYS A 171 3.52 9.20 6.98
CA LYS A 171 4.66 10.08 7.27
C LYS A 171 4.42 10.96 8.50
N ASN A 172 3.25 11.58 8.60
CA ASN A 172 2.89 12.45 9.73
C ASN A 172 2.82 11.68 11.04
N GLN A 173 2.32 10.45 11.00
CA GLN A 173 2.23 9.54 12.15
C GLN A 173 3.52 8.75 12.40
N LYS A 174 4.57 8.94 11.59
CA LYS A 174 5.87 8.26 11.69
C LYS A 174 5.76 6.74 11.75
N LEU A 175 4.93 6.15 10.89
CA LEU A 175 4.70 4.71 10.88
C LEU A 175 5.79 3.96 10.09
N ASN A 176 6.25 2.85 10.64
CA ASN A 176 7.16 1.88 10.00
C ASN A 176 8.33 2.54 9.23
N LEU A 177 8.34 2.55 7.89
CA LEU A 177 9.37 3.19 7.06
C LEU A 177 9.64 4.66 7.40
N PHE A 178 8.71 5.31 8.07
CA PHE A 178 8.78 6.73 8.44
C PHE A 178 9.00 6.95 9.93
N SER A 179 9.27 5.88 10.73
CA SER A 179 9.37 5.95 12.20
C SER A 179 10.68 6.56 12.71
N GLY A 180 11.67 6.83 11.86
CA GLY A 180 12.93 7.46 12.29
C GLY A 180 14.12 7.17 11.39
N GLN A 181 14.88 6.11 11.66
CA GLN A 181 16.07 5.79 10.87
C GLN A 181 15.67 5.27 9.49
N LYS A 182 16.19 5.90 8.45
CA LYS A 182 15.99 5.46 7.08
C LYS A 182 16.96 4.33 6.76
N ASP A 183 16.48 3.26 6.10
CA ASP A 183 17.33 2.28 5.46
C ASP A 183 18.06 2.96 4.28
N PRO A 184 19.42 3.05 4.30
CA PRO A 184 20.17 3.68 3.22
C PRO A 184 20.05 2.92 1.88
N ASP A 185 19.61 1.68 1.94
CA ASP A 185 19.50 0.78 0.81
C ASP A 185 18.10 0.78 0.20
N PHE A 186 17.09 1.27 0.93
CA PHE A 186 15.73 1.40 0.43
C PHE A 186 15.52 2.75 -0.25
N TYR A 187 14.85 2.70 -1.38
CA TYR A 187 14.55 3.88 -2.19
C TYR A 187 13.23 4.56 -1.79
N TYR A 188 13.32 5.78 -1.28
CA TYR A 188 12.17 6.51 -0.71
C TYR A 188 11.45 7.45 -1.70
N GLY A 189 11.88 7.59 -2.95
CA GLY A 189 11.11 8.45 -3.84
C GLY A 189 11.68 8.96 -5.18
N ASP A 190 12.94 8.70 -5.60
CA ASP A 190 13.44 9.20 -6.90
C ASP A 190 13.43 8.12 -8.00
N ALA A 191 12.70 8.38 -9.10
CA ALA A 191 12.36 7.39 -10.12
C ALA A 191 13.56 6.78 -10.87
N VAL A 192 14.68 7.48 -10.98
CA VAL A 192 15.84 7.05 -11.78
C VAL A 192 16.62 5.91 -11.10
N GLU A 193 16.68 5.89 -9.80
CA GLU A 193 17.47 4.92 -9.04
C GLU A 193 16.76 3.56 -8.89
N LEU A 194 15.43 3.53 -9.00
CA LEU A 194 14.61 2.32 -8.93
C LEU A 194 14.88 1.36 -10.10
N THR A 195 15.02 1.89 -11.31
CA THR A 195 15.24 1.09 -12.53
C THR A 195 16.54 0.27 -12.44
N LEU A 196 17.59 0.82 -11.82
CA LEU A 196 18.87 0.15 -11.66
C LEU A 196 18.86 -0.92 -10.55
N ARG A 197 17.96 -0.81 -9.56
CA ARG A 197 17.83 -1.77 -8.46
C ARG A 197 16.92 -2.94 -8.82
N GLU A 198 15.81 -2.70 -9.52
CA GLU A 198 14.94 -3.76 -10.05
C GLU A 198 15.70 -4.73 -10.96
N LEU A 199 16.68 -4.23 -11.74
CA LEU A 199 17.52 -5.05 -12.63
C LEU A 199 18.52 -5.98 -11.90
N ARG A 200 18.75 -5.81 -10.59
CA ARG A 200 19.71 -6.61 -9.83
C ARG A 200 19.10 -7.86 -9.18
N CYS A 201 17.78 -7.95 -9.10
CA CYS A 201 17.06 -9.07 -8.47
C CYS A 201 16.30 -9.96 -9.47
N HIS A 202 16.50 -9.77 -10.76
CA HIS A 202 15.88 -10.59 -11.84
C HIS A 202 16.90 -11.23 -12.73
#